data_3cc639ca0a23d26ac07dd8be4e3e850c
#
_entry.id   3cc639ca0a23d26ac07dd8be4e3e850c
#
_cell.length_a   1.000
_cell.length_b   1.000
_cell.length_c   1.000
_cell.angle_alpha   90.00
_cell.angle_beta   90.00
_cell.angle_gamma   90.00
#
_symmetry.space_group_name_H-M   'P 1'
#
loop_
_entity.id
_entity.type
_entity.pdbx_description
1 polymer ?
#
loop_
_entity_poly.entity_id
_entity_poly.type
_entity_poly.pdbx_seq_one_letter_code
_entity_poly.pdbx_strand_id
1 'polypeptide(L)'
;MTHRFLPRTLALLPLAVTLAVASGCSDSGSGGGSDVPTPPTAAWESGVPLPAEPQHAGDPVRGRHALLHEGFMTCGIPYKLWGDTPVGRLISGSFGNPADAPRIAGRDGLNTDLPYFLTAFTTTDGVDVVNANCLMCHGGYANGELVIGLGNANADFTRGAGGGIGTLPPAALDALGLTEGEKGQLQKMLQRGVVLGPETIMRTVGQNPAETIAVILMVHHDRDTLAWSDEPLTPLVIRDVDGSPIENPVVTSDPPPWWRVHKKNALFYNGMARGDHRGTMALATSVCVDNLDQAARVDAWFTDIQAFVQSVRAPVYPHTIDPALAADGKAIFEANCAPCHGTYAADALDDEHDSYPNLLIPLDVIGTDPVVANAGVVHAPELVDWYNASFYGGITRMVPNDPFPGYMPPPLDGIWATAPYLHNGSVPTVELVLNSKARPSVWRRVDFDSRNLDEEALGWPFIALDVRQADLPADEQKLVYDTGYWSQSNAGHTFGDHLTDAQRRAVIEYLKTL
;
A
#
# COMPACT_ATOMS: atom_id res chain seq x y z
N MET A 1 -4.73 24.24 -62.52
CA MET A 1 -5.83 25.16 -62.79
C MET A 1 -6.54 25.29 -61.46
N THR A 2 -6.57 26.32 -60.84
CA THR A 2 -6.66 27.73 -60.75
C THR A 2 -6.56 28.16 -59.29
N HIS A 3 -5.62 29.03 -59.03
CA HIS A 3 -5.45 29.79 -57.79
C HIS A 3 -6.71 30.57 -57.37
N ARG A 4 -6.88 30.82 -56.04
CA ARG A 4 -7.25 32.18 -55.56
C ARG A 4 -6.77 32.42 -54.12
N PHE A 5 -6.16 33.59 -53.97
CA PHE A 5 -5.51 34.21 -52.81
C PHE A 5 -6.49 34.96 -51.90
N LEU A 6 -6.17 34.99 -50.59
CA LEU A 6 -6.25 35.95 -49.48
C LEU A 6 -7.17 37.20 -49.60
N PRO A 7 -7.58 37.80 -48.43
CA PRO A 7 -6.62 38.65 -47.70
C PRO A 7 -6.67 38.62 -46.16
N ARG A 8 -5.52 39.00 -45.59
CA ARG A 8 -5.28 39.36 -44.19
C ARG A 8 -6.01 40.64 -43.80
N THR A 9 -6.60 40.67 -42.59
CA THR A 9 -6.93 41.91 -41.89
C THR A 9 -6.16 42.00 -40.58
N LEU A 10 -5.33 43.03 -40.47
CA LEU A 10 -4.68 43.49 -39.24
C LEU A 10 -5.74 44.16 -38.34
N ALA A 11 -5.78 43.84 -37.08
CA ALA A 11 -6.47 44.59 -36.03
C ALA A 11 -5.46 45.11 -35.01
N LEU A 12 -5.42 46.42 -34.88
CA LEU A 12 -4.62 47.19 -33.93
C LEU A 12 -5.21 47.10 -32.53
N LEU A 13 -4.37 46.79 -31.54
CA LEU A 13 -4.66 46.94 -30.11
C LEU A 13 -4.33 48.38 -29.67
N PRO A 14 -5.14 49.00 -28.81
CA PRO A 14 -4.73 50.20 -28.09
C PRO A 14 -4.03 49.88 -26.79
N LEU A 15 -2.91 50.52 -26.58
CA LEU A 15 -2.09 50.54 -25.37
C LEU A 15 -2.76 51.44 -24.33
N ALA A 16 -3.22 50.91 -23.21
CA ALA A 16 -3.67 51.70 -22.06
C ALA A 16 -2.54 51.76 -21.03
N VAL A 17 -1.99 52.93 -20.83
CA VAL A 17 -1.04 53.25 -19.77
C VAL A 17 -1.83 53.65 -18.53
N THR A 18 -1.71 52.87 -17.43
CA THR A 18 -2.24 53.26 -16.12
C THR A 18 -1.08 53.71 -15.23
N LEU A 19 -1.13 54.98 -14.82
CA LEU A 19 -0.24 55.54 -13.79
C LEU A 19 -0.61 54.96 -12.43
N ALA A 20 0.36 54.38 -11.75
CA ALA A 20 0.26 54.03 -10.32
C ALA A 20 0.71 55.22 -9.50
N VAL A 21 -0.19 55.73 -8.67
CA VAL A 21 0.13 56.72 -7.61
C VAL A 21 0.55 55.96 -6.38
N ALA A 22 1.80 56.11 -5.97
CA ALA A 22 2.30 55.60 -4.72
C ALA A 22 1.86 56.54 -3.60
N SER A 23 1.05 56.06 -2.67
CA SER A 23 0.79 56.68 -1.38
C SER A 23 1.49 55.86 -0.32
N GLY A 24 2.60 56.34 0.17
CA GLY A 24 3.25 55.77 1.37
C GLY A 24 2.46 56.13 2.62
N CYS A 25 2.16 55.13 3.42
CA CYS A 25 1.91 55.28 4.85
C CYS A 25 2.77 54.26 5.56
N SER A 26 3.76 54.76 6.30
CA SER A 26 4.52 54.01 7.30
C SER A 26 3.63 53.82 8.51
N ASP A 27 3.31 52.57 8.83
CA ASP A 27 2.82 52.20 10.15
C ASP A 27 3.72 51.12 10.72
N SER A 28 4.48 51.51 11.73
CA SER A 28 5.28 50.63 12.57
C SER A 28 4.38 50.01 13.63
N GLY A 29 3.84 48.84 13.32
CA GLY A 29 3.11 48.00 14.25
C GLY A 29 3.88 46.69 14.46
N SER A 30 4.59 46.56 15.58
CA SER A 30 5.12 45.29 16.05
C SER A 30 3.97 44.37 16.48
N GLY A 31 3.52 43.52 15.57
CA GLY A 31 2.66 42.39 15.86
C GLY A 31 3.34 41.16 15.29
N GLY A 32 3.86 40.28 16.15
CA GLY A 32 4.37 38.97 15.74
C GLY A 32 3.20 38.11 15.25
N GLY A 33 2.79 38.30 14.01
CA GLY A 33 1.98 37.34 13.26
C GLY A 33 2.95 36.33 12.68
N SER A 34 2.81 35.07 13.02
CA SER A 34 3.47 33.97 12.31
C SER A 34 3.09 34.10 10.83
N ASP A 35 4.05 34.45 9.98
CA ASP A 35 3.87 34.42 8.53
C ASP A 35 3.66 32.95 8.12
N VAL A 36 2.41 32.49 8.11
CA VAL A 36 2.04 31.18 7.61
C VAL A 36 2.20 31.23 6.09
N PRO A 37 3.14 30.47 5.52
CA PRO A 37 3.36 30.47 4.08
C PRO A 37 2.14 29.88 3.38
N THR A 38 1.76 30.48 2.25
CA THR A 38 0.74 29.91 1.38
C THR A 38 1.39 29.07 0.29
N PRO A 39 0.76 27.94 -0.10
CA PRO A 39 1.30 27.11 -1.16
C PRO A 39 1.31 27.87 -2.50
N PRO A 40 2.34 27.67 -3.33
CA PRO A 40 2.46 28.34 -4.63
C PRO A 40 1.38 27.91 -5.63
N THR A 41 0.74 26.75 -5.41
CA THR A 41 -0.34 26.21 -6.23
C THR A 41 -1.40 25.57 -5.34
N ALA A 42 -2.67 25.81 -5.64
CA ALA A 42 -3.80 25.17 -4.97
C ALA A 42 -4.15 23.84 -5.65
N ALA A 43 -3.26 22.84 -5.51
CA ALA A 43 -3.39 21.53 -6.16
C ALA A 43 -4.74 20.85 -5.87
N TRP A 44 -5.32 21.08 -4.69
CA TRP A 44 -6.62 20.54 -4.29
C TRP A 44 -7.79 21.06 -5.13
N GLU A 45 -7.66 22.23 -5.77
CA GLU A 45 -8.71 22.78 -6.66
C GLU A 45 -8.88 21.94 -7.93
N SER A 46 -7.87 21.17 -8.32
CA SER A 46 -7.93 20.21 -9.42
C SER A 46 -8.45 18.84 -8.97
N GLY A 47 -8.57 18.62 -7.66
CA GLY A 47 -9.05 17.37 -7.08
C GLY A 47 -10.56 17.21 -7.19
N VAL A 48 -11.01 15.96 -7.34
CA VAL A 48 -12.43 15.61 -7.35
C VAL A 48 -12.74 14.72 -6.15
N PRO A 49 -13.70 15.09 -5.29
CA PRO A 49 -14.10 14.26 -4.17
C PRO A 49 -14.73 12.95 -4.64
N LEU A 50 -14.24 11.84 -4.15
CA LEU A 50 -14.83 10.54 -4.40
C LEU A 50 -16.01 10.31 -3.45
N PRO A 51 -17.20 9.93 -3.96
CA PRO A 51 -18.37 9.73 -3.11
C PRO A 51 -18.21 8.52 -2.18
N ALA A 52 -18.78 8.64 -0.99
CA ALA A 52 -18.92 7.49 -0.09
C ALA A 52 -19.94 6.49 -0.67
N GLU A 53 -19.64 5.22 -0.57
CA GLU A 53 -20.56 4.14 -0.93
C GLU A 53 -20.88 3.26 0.28
N PRO A 54 -22.05 2.60 0.31
CA PRO A 54 -22.44 1.78 1.45
C PRO A 54 -21.45 0.65 1.72
N GLN A 55 -21.10 0.47 2.98
CA GLN A 55 -20.29 -0.64 3.47
C GLN A 55 -21.20 -1.59 4.28
N HIS A 56 -20.98 -2.89 4.18
CA HIS A 56 -21.70 -3.84 5.03
C HIS A 56 -21.24 -3.70 6.48
N ALA A 57 -22.23 -3.65 7.38
CA ALA A 57 -21.96 -3.68 8.81
C ALA A 57 -21.55 -5.09 9.24
N GLY A 58 -20.47 -5.19 10.01
CA GLY A 58 -19.96 -6.43 10.58
C GLY A 58 -19.61 -6.27 12.05
N ASP A 59 -19.18 -7.37 12.67
CA ASP A 59 -18.73 -7.40 14.07
C ASP A 59 -17.18 -7.43 14.11
N PRO A 60 -16.54 -6.37 14.60
CA PRO A 60 -15.06 -6.29 14.63
C PRO A 60 -14.43 -7.34 15.56
N VAL A 61 -15.13 -7.79 16.61
CA VAL A 61 -14.61 -8.83 17.50
C VAL A 61 -14.60 -10.18 16.79
N ARG A 62 -15.69 -10.52 16.09
CA ARG A 62 -15.73 -11.72 15.24
C ARG A 62 -14.73 -11.63 14.09
N GLY A 63 -14.57 -10.45 13.49
CA GLY A 63 -13.61 -10.24 12.41
C GLY A 63 -12.16 -10.47 12.85
N ARG A 64 -11.79 -9.96 14.04
CA ARG A 64 -10.50 -10.26 14.63
C ARG A 64 -10.31 -11.76 14.92
N HIS A 65 -11.33 -12.40 15.44
CA HIS A 65 -11.28 -13.85 15.68
C HIS A 65 -11.15 -14.62 14.38
N ALA A 66 -11.94 -14.29 13.36
CA ALA A 66 -11.86 -14.90 12.04
C ALA A 66 -10.46 -14.79 11.43
N LEU A 67 -9.85 -13.59 11.48
CA LEU A 67 -8.49 -13.38 10.96
C LEU A 67 -7.45 -14.27 11.65
N LEU A 68 -7.57 -14.47 12.95
CA LEU A 68 -6.53 -15.10 13.77
C LEU A 68 -6.74 -16.59 14.03
N HIS A 69 -7.97 -17.13 13.85
CA HIS A 69 -8.31 -18.49 14.26
C HIS A 69 -9.11 -19.29 13.24
N GLU A 70 -9.77 -18.62 12.26
CA GLU A 70 -10.73 -19.29 11.40
C GLU A 70 -10.22 -19.47 9.96
N GLY A 71 -10.89 -20.35 9.23
CA GLY A 71 -10.59 -20.68 7.86
C GLY A 71 -11.21 -19.72 6.84
N PHE A 72 -10.92 -18.43 6.91
CA PHE A 72 -11.23 -17.50 5.80
C PHE A 72 -10.42 -17.81 4.53
N MET A 73 -9.36 -18.61 4.63
CA MET A 73 -8.72 -19.31 3.51
C MET A 73 -9.36 -20.70 3.35
N THR A 74 -9.31 -21.28 2.16
CA THR A 74 -9.91 -22.61 1.91
C THR A 74 -8.89 -23.72 1.68
N CYS A 75 -7.58 -23.38 1.68
CA CYS A 75 -6.47 -24.33 1.57
C CYS A 75 -5.29 -23.90 2.43
N GLY A 76 -4.34 -24.80 2.61
CA GLY A 76 -3.10 -24.52 3.35
C GLY A 76 -2.14 -25.71 3.32
N ILE A 77 -1.00 -25.51 3.96
CA ILE A 77 -0.03 -26.58 4.16
C ILE A 77 -0.52 -27.47 5.32
N PRO A 78 -0.52 -28.81 5.19
CA PRO A 78 -0.90 -29.69 6.30
C PRO A 78 -0.19 -29.33 7.59
N TYR A 79 -0.97 -29.12 8.67
CA TYR A 79 -0.43 -28.62 9.95
C TYR A 79 0.69 -29.47 10.51
N LYS A 80 0.63 -30.80 10.34
CA LYS A 80 1.69 -31.70 10.82
C LYS A 80 3.04 -31.52 10.13
N LEU A 81 3.08 -30.85 8.98
CA LEU A 81 4.33 -30.49 8.31
C LEU A 81 4.92 -29.18 8.85
N TRP A 82 4.13 -28.42 9.62
CA TRP A 82 4.61 -27.22 10.29
C TRP A 82 5.47 -27.58 11.50
N GLY A 83 6.50 -26.77 11.80
CA GLY A 83 7.34 -26.94 12.96
C GLY A 83 8.74 -27.45 12.64
N ASP A 84 9.44 -28.07 13.61
CA ASP A 84 10.86 -28.42 13.53
C ASP A 84 11.12 -29.74 12.77
N THR A 85 10.47 -29.92 11.64
CA THR A 85 10.78 -30.99 10.69
C THR A 85 11.64 -30.43 9.53
N PRO A 86 12.39 -31.28 8.77
CA PRO A 86 13.11 -30.79 7.58
C PRO A 86 12.23 -30.07 6.58
N VAL A 87 11.02 -30.56 6.35
CA VAL A 87 10.03 -29.94 5.47
C VAL A 87 9.44 -28.68 6.11
N GLY A 88 9.14 -28.72 7.41
CA GLY A 88 8.66 -27.58 8.16
C GLY A 88 9.67 -26.43 8.15
N ARG A 89 10.95 -26.70 8.27
CA ARG A 89 12.01 -25.67 8.15
C ARG A 89 12.13 -25.11 6.74
N LEU A 90 11.94 -25.92 5.70
CA LEU A 90 11.90 -25.44 4.31
C LEU A 90 10.70 -24.51 4.10
N ILE A 91 9.54 -24.94 4.55
CA ILE A 91 8.29 -24.17 4.47
C ILE A 91 8.38 -22.88 5.29
N SER A 92 8.82 -22.99 6.54
CA SER A 92 8.94 -21.82 7.42
C SER A 92 10.01 -20.83 6.96
N GLY A 93 11.10 -21.33 6.37
CA GLY A 93 12.13 -20.47 5.74
C GLY A 93 11.62 -19.65 4.58
N SER A 94 10.49 -20.05 3.96
CA SER A 94 9.81 -19.27 2.92
C SER A 94 9.09 -18.03 3.48
N PHE A 95 8.81 -18.00 4.78
CA PHE A 95 8.16 -16.88 5.48
C PHE A 95 9.14 -16.09 6.38
N GLY A 96 10.43 -16.19 6.16
CA GLY A 96 11.45 -15.64 7.05
C GLY A 96 11.86 -16.63 8.15
N ASN A 97 12.31 -16.16 9.32
CA ASN A 97 12.59 -17.00 10.48
C ASN A 97 11.39 -17.00 11.46
N PRO A 98 10.43 -17.94 11.33
CA PRO A 98 9.22 -17.92 12.16
C PRO A 98 9.49 -18.17 13.64
N ALA A 99 10.67 -18.71 14.00
CA ALA A 99 11.05 -18.93 15.38
C ALA A 99 11.17 -17.62 16.16
N ASP A 100 11.65 -16.56 15.51
CA ASP A 100 11.87 -15.26 16.12
C ASP A 100 10.67 -14.31 15.96
N ALA A 101 9.66 -14.67 15.13
CA ALA A 101 8.49 -13.84 14.94
C ALA A 101 7.59 -13.86 16.19
N PRO A 102 7.05 -12.71 16.60
CA PRO A 102 6.17 -12.62 17.76
C PRO A 102 4.89 -13.44 17.60
N ARG A 103 4.33 -13.83 18.75
CA ARG A 103 3.03 -14.50 18.87
C ARG A 103 1.99 -13.48 19.33
N ILE A 104 0.76 -13.63 18.87
CA ILE A 104 -0.34 -12.82 19.37
C ILE A 104 -0.91 -13.48 20.62
N ALA A 105 -0.90 -12.75 21.72
CA ALA A 105 -1.44 -13.25 22.99
C ALA A 105 -2.94 -13.59 22.88
N GLY A 106 -3.36 -14.65 23.56
CA GLY A 106 -4.76 -15.09 23.64
C GLY A 106 -5.22 -15.93 22.43
N ARG A 107 -4.30 -16.34 21.54
CA ARG A 107 -4.60 -17.38 20.55
C ARG A 107 -4.61 -18.75 21.22
N ASP A 108 -5.46 -19.64 20.75
CA ASP A 108 -5.67 -20.98 21.31
C ASP A 108 -5.63 -22.08 20.24
N GLY A 109 -5.80 -23.33 20.67
CA GLY A 109 -5.83 -24.50 19.78
C GLY A 109 -4.57 -24.61 18.91
N LEU A 110 -4.77 -24.86 17.63
CA LEU A 110 -3.69 -24.97 16.63
C LEU A 110 -2.92 -23.66 16.45
N ASN A 111 -3.48 -22.54 16.89
CA ASN A 111 -2.90 -21.20 16.69
C ASN A 111 -2.00 -20.72 17.84
N THR A 112 -1.94 -21.45 18.98
CA THR A 112 -1.25 -21.01 20.21
C THR A 112 0.21 -20.60 19.96
N ASP A 113 0.96 -21.39 19.21
CA ASP A 113 2.40 -21.21 19.00
C ASP A 113 2.76 -20.70 17.60
N LEU A 114 1.75 -20.30 16.81
CA LEU A 114 2.01 -19.80 15.46
C LEU A 114 2.49 -18.34 15.47
N PRO A 115 3.40 -17.98 14.55
CA PRO A 115 3.71 -16.59 14.25
C PRO A 115 2.47 -15.76 13.96
N TYR A 116 2.52 -14.47 14.24
CA TYR A 116 1.38 -13.55 14.07
C TYR A 116 0.76 -13.57 12.66
N PHE A 117 1.60 -13.80 11.64
CA PHE A 117 1.21 -13.77 10.23
C PHE A 117 0.68 -15.10 9.68
N LEU A 118 0.49 -16.12 10.53
CA LEU A 118 -0.05 -17.41 10.16
C LEU A 118 -1.34 -17.71 10.92
N THR A 119 -2.25 -18.43 10.27
CA THR A 119 -3.47 -18.98 10.88
C THR A 119 -3.60 -20.45 10.52
N ALA A 120 -3.87 -21.30 11.53
CA ALA A 120 -4.22 -22.69 11.35
C ALA A 120 -5.71 -22.91 11.53
N PHE A 121 -6.29 -23.75 10.70
CA PHE A 121 -7.72 -24.06 10.69
C PHE A 121 -7.95 -25.45 10.11
N THR A 122 -9.16 -25.99 10.34
CA THR A 122 -9.60 -27.24 9.72
C THR A 122 -10.39 -26.92 8.45
N THR A 123 -9.97 -27.47 7.32
CA THR A 123 -10.66 -27.31 6.03
C THR A 123 -12.02 -28.05 6.03
N THR A 124 -12.87 -27.78 5.03
CA THR A 124 -14.19 -28.41 4.90
C THR A 124 -14.13 -29.94 4.69
N ASP A 125 -13.00 -30.46 4.21
CA ASP A 125 -12.72 -31.89 4.06
C ASP A 125 -12.02 -32.49 5.29
N GLY A 126 -11.92 -31.73 6.40
CA GLY A 126 -11.45 -32.24 7.70
C GLY A 126 -9.94 -32.30 7.83
N VAL A 127 -9.19 -31.55 7.04
CA VAL A 127 -7.73 -31.49 7.10
C VAL A 127 -7.29 -30.24 7.90
N ASP A 128 -6.45 -30.43 8.91
CA ASP A 128 -5.80 -29.34 9.61
C ASP A 128 -4.68 -28.76 8.77
N VAL A 129 -4.75 -27.48 8.48
CA VAL A 129 -3.79 -26.77 7.64
C VAL A 129 -3.34 -25.47 8.28
N VAL A 130 -2.22 -24.93 7.80
CA VAL A 130 -1.72 -23.60 8.16
C VAL A 130 -1.49 -22.79 6.88
N ASN A 131 -1.89 -21.51 6.89
CA ASN A 131 -1.65 -20.58 5.80
C ASN A 131 -1.30 -19.18 6.32
N ALA A 132 -0.72 -18.37 5.44
CA ALA A 132 -0.51 -16.96 5.73
C ALA A 132 -1.85 -16.24 5.93
N ASN A 133 -1.87 -15.25 6.83
CA ASN A 133 -2.97 -14.35 7.00
C ASN A 133 -2.60 -12.92 6.57
N CYS A 134 -3.55 -11.99 6.64
CA CYS A 134 -3.35 -10.60 6.19
C CYS A 134 -2.21 -9.87 6.92
N LEU A 135 -1.83 -10.32 8.12
CA LEU A 135 -0.75 -9.70 8.89
C LEU A 135 0.64 -9.99 8.32
N MET A 136 0.78 -10.86 7.32
CA MET A 136 2.03 -11.01 6.58
C MET A 136 2.45 -9.67 5.94
N CYS A 137 1.49 -8.95 5.36
CA CYS A 137 1.70 -7.64 4.74
C CYS A 137 1.26 -6.47 5.65
N HIS A 138 0.36 -6.70 6.61
CA HIS A 138 -0.22 -5.67 7.48
C HIS A 138 0.03 -5.93 8.98
N GLY A 139 1.17 -6.51 9.33
CA GLY A 139 1.69 -6.65 10.67
C GLY A 139 3.12 -6.11 10.72
N GLY A 140 3.26 -4.80 10.85
CA GLY A 140 4.56 -4.12 10.91
C GLY A 140 5.06 -3.90 12.34
N TYR A 141 6.25 -3.32 12.45
CA TYR A 141 6.85 -3.00 13.75
C TYR A 141 7.04 -1.49 13.87
N ALA A 142 6.63 -0.94 15.00
CA ALA A 142 6.92 0.44 15.39
C ALA A 142 7.42 0.45 16.83
N ASN A 143 8.48 1.18 17.12
CA ASN A 143 9.11 1.28 18.44
C ASN A 143 9.37 -0.08 19.11
N GLY A 144 9.75 -1.11 18.33
CA GLY A 144 10.04 -2.46 18.82
C GLY A 144 8.82 -3.35 19.07
N GLU A 145 7.60 -2.85 18.86
CA GLU A 145 6.35 -3.57 19.07
C GLU A 145 5.67 -3.94 17.76
N LEU A 146 5.00 -5.11 17.73
CA LEU A 146 4.15 -5.52 16.62
C LEU A 146 2.86 -4.68 16.62
N VAL A 147 2.61 -3.96 15.53
CA VAL A 147 1.41 -3.15 15.33
C VAL A 147 0.53 -3.82 14.27
N ILE A 148 -0.64 -4.29 14.69
CA ILE A 148 -1.64 -4.86 13.79
C ILE A 148 -2.21 -3.76 12.90
N GLY A 149 -2.21 -3.98 11.60
CA GLY A 149 -2.66 -3.02 10.60
C GLY A 149 -1.59 -2.10 10.06
N LEU A 150 -0.36 -2.13 10.60
CA LEU A 150 0.78 -1.41 10.02
C LEU A 150 1.35 -2.18 8.83
N GLY A 151 1.69 -1.48 7.75
CA GLY A 151 2.41 -2.07 6.62
C GLY A 151 3.72 -2.73 7.07
N ASN A 152 3.97 -3.97 6.61
CA ASN A 152 5.16 -4.73 7.00
C ASN A 152 6.35 -4.36 6.11
N ALA A 153 6.99 -3.25 6.41
CA ALA A 153 8.17 -2.77 5.72
C ALA A 153 9.47 -3.56 6.02
N ASN A 154 9.37 -4.66 6.76
CA ASN A 154 10.47 -5.60 7.02
C ASN A 154 10.29 -6.94 6.28
N ALA A 155 9.19 -7.13 5.55
CA ALA A 155 8.96 -8.36 4.79
C ALA A 155 9.98 -8.52 3.65
N ASP A 156 10.58 -9.70 3.55
CA ASP A 156 11.55 -10.02 2.48
C ASP A 156 10.89 -10.85 1.39
N PHE A 157 10.36 -10.19 0.36
CA PHE A 157 9.82 -10.81 -0.84
C PHE A 157 10.86 -10.86 -2.00
N THR A 158 12.14 -10.64 -1.72
CA THR A 158 13.19 -10.73 -2.75
C THR A 158 13.43 -12.16 -3.26
N ARG A 159 12.74 -13.14 -2.68
CA ARG A 159 12.70 -14.55 -3.12
C ARG A 159 11.31 -14.97 -3.63
N GLY A 160 10.40 -14.03 -3.77
CA GLY A 160 9.01 -14.26 -4.16
C GLY A 160 8.10 -14.71 -3.02
N ALA A 161 6.80 -14.56 -3.23
CA ALA A 161 5.77 -15.03 -2.30
C ALA A 161 5.63 -16.57 -2.42
N GLY A 162 5.93 -17.27 -1.33
CA GLY A 162 5.88 -18.73 -1.31
C GLY A 162 7.25 -19.41 -1.37
N GLY A 163 8.34 -18.67 -1.56
CA GLY A 163 9.73 -19.12 -1.44
C GLY A 163 10.00 -20.55 -1.90
N GLY A 164 10.78 -21.41 -1.55
CA GLY A 164 11.07 -22.74 -2.07
C GLY A 164 9.98 -23.82 -1.96
N ILE A 165 8.72 -23.48 -1.60
CA ILE A 165 7.63 -24.49 -1.46
C ILE A 165 7.40 -25.23 -2.77
N GLY A 166 7.44 -24.54 -3.92
CA GLY A 166 7.24 -25.14 -5.24
C GLY A 166 8.35 -26.11 -5.69
N THR A 167 9.43 -26.26 -4.93
CA THR A 167 10.59 -27.09 -5.34
C THR A 167 10.56 -28.53 -4.83
N LEU A 168 9.55 -28.92 -4.05
CA LEU A 168 9.45 -30.30 -3.53
C LEU A 168 9.12 -31.28 -4.67
N PRO A 169 9.98 -32.29 -4.94
CA PRO A 169 9.68 -33.28 -5.97
C PRO A 169 8.51 -34.17 -5.54
N PRO A 170 7.63 -34.60 -6.47
CA PRO A 170 6.46 -35.43 -6.17
C PRO A 170 6.80 -36.69 -5.34
N ALA A 171 7.91 -37.34 -5.61
CA ALA A 171 8.37 -38.51 -4.86
C ALA A 171 8.64 -38.22 -3.38
N ALA A 172 8.95 -36.97 -3.00
CA ALA A 172 9.12 -36.59 -1.61
C ALA A 172 7.79 -36.55 -0.85
N LEU A 173 6.67 -36.30 -1.55
CA LEU A 173 5.33 -36.25 -0.95
C LEU A 173 4.91 -37.61 -0.38
N ASP A 174 5.24 -38.70 -1.06
CA ASP A 174 4.89 -40.05 -0.60
C ASP A 174 5.66 -40.46 0.68
N ALA A 175 6.88 -39.92 0.83
CA ALA A 175 7.72 -40.19 2.02
C ALA A 175 7.24 -39.43 3.29
N LEU A 176 6.34 -38.44 3.15
CA LEU A 176 5.86 -37.62 4.26
C LEU A 176 4.77 -38.30 5.12
N GLY A 177 4.28 -39.48 4.72
CA GLY A 177 3.22 -40.19 5.45
C GLY A 177 1.91 -39.40 5.58
N LEU A 178 1.55 -38.67 4.52
CA LEU A 178 0.33 -37.86 4.46
C LEU A 178 -0.88 -38.73 4.12
N THR A 179 -2.04 -38.38 4.67
CA THR A 179 -3.33 -38.87 4.20
C THR A 179 -3.62 -38.31 2.80
N GLU A 180 -4.59 -38.88 2.06
CA GLU A 180 -4.96 -38.35 0.74
C GLU A 180 -5.48 -36.92 0.80
N GLY A 181 -6.24 -36.55 1.82
CA GLY A 181 -6.68 -35.16 2.04
C GLY A 181 -5.50 -34.20 2.25
N GLU A 182 -4.55 -34.57 3.08
CA GLU A 182 -3.34 -33.76 3.33
C GLU A 182 -2.46 -33.65 2.08
N LYS A 183 -2.32 -34.73 1.28
CA LYS A 183 -1.63 -34.67 0.00
C LYS A 183 -2.32 -33.69 -0.95
N GLY A 184 -3.65 -33.74 -1.04
CA GLY A 184 -4.43 -32.82 -1.85
C GLY A 184 -4.20 -31.35 -1.48
N GLN A 185 -4.22 -31.03 -0.17
CA GLN A 185 -3.94 -29.68 0.31
C GLN A 185 -2.50 -29.24 -0.03
N LEU A 186 -1.50 -30.10 0.21
CA LEU A 186 -0.12 -29.79 -0.10
C LEU A 186 0.11 -29.61 -1.60
N GLN A 187 -0.44 -30.50 -2.43
CA GLN A 187 -0.34 -30.39 -3.89
C GLN A 187 -0.93 -29.07 -4.40
N LYS A 188 -2.10 -28.66 -3.88
CA LYS A 188 -2.71 -27.37 -4.22
C LYS A 188 -1.75 -26.22 -3.89
N MET A 189 -1.17 -26.20 -2.69
CA MET A 189 -0.23 -25.15 -2.28
C MET A 189 1.05 -25.14 -3.14
N LEU A 190 1.57 -26.32 -3.52
CA LEU A 190 2.73 -26.44 -4.40
C LEU A 190 2.43 -25.88 -5.79
N GLN A 191 1.29 -26.22 -6.39
CA GLN A 191 0.86 -25.69 -7.69
C GLN A 191 0.76 -24.17 -7.66
N ARG A 192 0.12 -23.58 -6.63
CA ARG A 192 0.05 -22.13 -6.46
C ARG A 192 1.43 -21.51 -6.30
N GLY A 193 2.30 -22.13 -5.48
CA GLY A 193 3.65 -21.67 -5.23
C GLY A 193 4.54 -21.67 -6.48
N VAL A 194 4.39 -22.64 -7.38
CA VAL A 194 5.12 -22.68 -8.67
C VAL A 194 4.74 -21.50 -9.56
N VAL A 195 3.45 -21.11 -9.55
CA VAL A 195 2.96 -19.99 -10.36
C VAL A 195 3.31 -18.64 -9.71
N LEU A 196 3.03 -18.47 -8.42
CA LEU A 196 3.21 -17.20 -7.73
C LEU A 196 4.68 -16.86 -7.44
N GLY A 197 5.48 -17.85 -7.07
CA GLY A 197 6.83 -17.64 -6.56
C GLY A 197 7.73 -16.82 -7.50
N PRO A 198 7.92 -17.22 -8.76
CA PRO A 198 8.81 -16.52 -9.68
C PRO A 198 8.35 -15.10 -10.02
N GLU A 199 7.04 -14.90 -10.12
CA GLU A 199 6.43 -13.64 -10.58
C GLU A 199 6.34 -12.56 -9.48
N THR A 200 6.49 -12.96 -8.21
CA THR A 200 6.34 -12.07 -7.05
C THR A 200 7.66 -11.65 -6.41
N ILE A 201 8.77 -11.80 -7.14
CA ILE A 201 10.10 -11.41 -6.67
C ILE A 201 10.23 -9.89 -6.67
N MET A 202 10.36 -9.32 -5.47
CA MET A 202 10.58 -7.89 -5.29
C MET A 202 12.06 -7.53 -5.34
N ARG A 203 12.37 -6.26 -5.66
CA ARG A 203 13.78 -5.81 -5.77
C ARG A 203 14.42 -5.52 -4.43
N THR A 204 13.63 -5.08 -3.46
CA THR A 204 14.13 -4.58 -2.16
C THR A 204 13.27 -5.11 -1.02
N VAL A 205 13.91 -5.44 0.10
CA VAL A 205 13.21 -5.78 1.36
C VAL A 205 12.29 -4.62 1.77
N GLY A 206 11.08 -4.95 2.16
CA GLY A 206 10.01 -4.00 2.51
C GLY A 206 9.08 -3.64 1.36
N GLN A 207 9.43 -3.96 0.11
CA GLN A 207 8.48 -3.84 -1.00
C GLN A 207 7.45 -4.98 -0.95
N ASN A 208 6.21 -4.66 -1.35
CA ASN A 208 5.09 -5.60 -1.30
C ASN A 208 4.68 -6.06 -2.70
N PRO A 209 4.52 -7.38 -2.95
CA PRO A 209 4.07 -7.94 -4.22
C PRO A 209 2.55 -7.99 -4.39
N ALA A 210 1.74 -7.32 -3.56
CA ALA A 210 0.28 -7.47 -3.55
C ALA A 210 -0.36 -7.18 -4.90
N GLU A 211 0.09 -6.15 -5.62
CA GLU A 211 -0.40 -5.82 -6.97
C GLU A 211 -0.12 -6.98 -7.95
N THR A 212 1.10 -7.51 -7.93
CA THR A 212 1.48 -8.65 -8.78
C THR A 212 0.72 -9.92 -8.41
N ILE A 213 0.53 -10.18 -7.11
CA ILE A 213 -0.29 -11.31 -6.64
C ILE A 213 -1.72 -11.18 -7.18
N ALA A 214 -2.34 -10.01 -7.05
CA ALA A 214 -3.70 -9.78 -7.57
C ALA A 214 -3.78 -10.01 -9.08
N VAL A 215 -2.80 -9.54 -9.83
CA VAL A 215 -2.68 -9.78 -11.28
C VAL A 215 -2.66 -11.28 -11.59
N ILE A 216 -1.77 -12.04 -10.94
CA ILE A 216 -1.61 -13.48 -11.18
C ILE A 216 -2.89 -14.23 -10.82
N LEU A 217 -3.51 -13.87 -9.69
CA LEU A 217 -4.76 -14.50 -9.27
C LEU A 217 -5.88 -14.30 -10.32
N MET A 218 -6.00 -13.11 -10.91
CA MET A 218 -6.98 -12.86 -11.97
C MET A 218 -6.64 -13.60 -13.26
N VAL A 219 -5.37 -13.62 -13.66
CA VAL A 219 -4.91 -14.26 -14.90
C VAL A 219 -5.08 -15.78 -14.88
N HIS A 220 -4.93 -16.42 -13.71
CA HIS A 220 -4.99 -17.87 -13.55
C HIS A 220 -6.36 -18.41 -13.08
N HIS A 221 -7.34 -17.54 -12.84
CA HIS A 221 -8.71 -17.97 -12.58
C HIS A 221 -9.62 -17.75 -13.78
N ASP A 222 -10.50 -18.70 -14.01
CA ASP A 222 -11.64 -18.49 -14.90
C ASP A 222 -12.57 -17.44 -14.27
N ARG A 223 -12.87 -16.39 -15.01
CA ARG A 223 -13.63 -15.24 -14.52
C ARG A 223 -15.04 -15.59 -14.02
N ASP A 224 -15.70 -16.53 -14.71
CA ASP A 224 -17.12 -16.82 -14.49
C ASP A 224 -17.34 -17.91 -13.44
N THR A 225 -16.39 -18.82 -13.28
CA THR A 225 -16.48 -19.97 -12.36
C THR A 225 -15.51 -19.92 -11.19
N LEU A 226 -14.47 -19.08 -11.26
CA LEU A 226 -13.31 -19.01 -10.37
C LEU A 226 -12.52 -20.33 -10.30
N ALA A 227 -12.63 -21.19 -11.30
CA ALA A 227 -11.78 -22.37 -11.41
C ALA A 227 -10.34 -21.94 -11.69
N TRP A 228 -9.39 -22.55 -10.96
CA TRP A 228 -7.96 -22.29 -11.14
C TRP A 228 -7.40 -23.05 -12.33
N SER A 229 -6.43 -22.43 -13.01
CA SER A 229 -5.58 -23.05 -14.03
C SER A 229 -4.10 -22.78 -13.74
N ASP A 230 -3.24 -23.79 -13.89
CA ASP A 230 -1.79 -23.61 -13.80
C ASP A 230 -1.21 -22.85 -15.01
N GLU A 231 -1.98 -22.80 -16.12
CA GLU A 231 -1.67 -21.96 -17.28
C GLU A 231 -2.54 -20.71 -17.29
N PRO A 232 -2.02 -19.56 -17.74
CA PRO A 232 -2.78 -18.33 -17.83
C PRO A 232 -4.04 -18.47 -18.70
N LEU A 233 -5.20 -18.14 -18.16
CA LEU A 233 -6.47 -18.13 -18.87
C LEU A 233 -6.74 -16.79 -19.56
N THR A 234 -6.22 -15.71 -19.00
CA THR A 234 -6.29 -14.37 -19.57
C THR A 234 -4.91 -13.96 -20.07
N PRO A 235 -4.70 -13.81 -21.38
CA PRO A 235 -3.44 -13.29 -21.91
C PRO A 235 -3.21 -11.88 -21.39
N LEU A 236 -2.06 -11.66 -20.79
CA LEU A 236 -1.68 -10.36 -20.25
C LEU A 236 -0.30 -9.95 -20.74
N VAL A 237 -0.19 -8.71 -21.21
CA VAL A 237 1.09 -8.06 -21.52
C VAL A 237 1.08 -6.71 -20.82
N ILE A 238 1.85 -6.57 -19.78
CA ILE A 238 2.02 -5.27 -19.12
C ILE A 238 2.73 -4.32 -20.08
N ARG A 239 2.14 -3.14 -20.30
CA ARG A 239 2.64 -2.16 -21.27
C ARG A 239 3.00 -0.87 -20.55
N ASP A 240 3.99 -0.17 -21.09
CA ASP A 240 4.30 1.20 -20.71
C ASP A 240 3.32 2.21 -21.35
N VAL A 241 3.41 3.47 -20.96
CA VAL A 241 2.57 4.57 -21.47
C VAL A 241 2.70 4.79 -22.99
N ASP A 242 3.80 4.38 -23.59
CA ASP A 242 4.02 4.42 -25.04
C ASP A 242 3.49 3.17 -25.78
N GLY A 243 2.91 2.21 -25.04
CA GLY A 243 2.37 0.95 -25.54
C GLY A 243 3.39 -0.17 -25.70
N SER A 244 4.67 0.06 -25.41
CA SER A 244 5.71 -0.97 -25.46
C SER A 244 5.52 -1.99 -24.32
N PRO A 245 5.81 -3.29 -24.55
CA PRO A 245 5.77 -4.29 -23.48
C PRO A 245 6.91 -4.06 -22.49
N ILE A 246 6.61 -4.21 -21.19
CA ILE A 246 7.58 -4.13 -20.13
C ILE A 246 8.07 -5.54 -19.81
N GLU A 247 9.38 -5.75 -19.90
CA GLU A 247 10.01 -7.00 -19.50
C GLU A 247 10.15 -7.05 -17.96
N ASN A 248 9.68 -8.14 -17.35
CA ASN A 248 9.74 -8.38 -15.90
C ASN A 248 9.18 -7.18 -15.08
N PRO A 249 7.91 -6.83 -15.27
CA PRO A 249 7.29 -5.71 -14.57
C PRO A 249 7.21 -6.01 -13.07
N VAL A 250 7.86 -5.17 -12.26
CA VAL A 250 7.74 -5.22 -10.80
C VAL A 250 6.99 -3.97 -10.37
N VAL A 251 5.71 -4.12 -10.07
CA VAL A 251 4.90 -3.03 -9.51
C VAL A 251 5.23 -2.91 -8.03
N THR A 252 5.71 -1.73 -7.65
CA THR A 252 6.06 -1.44 -6.26
C THR A 252 4.94 -0.65 -5.60
N SER A 253 4.34 -1.19 -4.55
CA SER A 253 3.41 -0.49 -3.67
C SER A 253 3.78 -0.69 -2.21
N ASP A 254 3.49 0.31 -1.39
CA ASP A 254 3.64 0.23 0.06
C ASP A 254 2.31 -0.21 0.68
N PRO A 255 2.27 -1.21 1.61
CA PRO A 255 1.02 -1.63 2.22
C PRO A 255 0.44 -0.51 3.09
N PRO A 256 -0.74 0.05 2.74
CA PRO A 256 -1.31 1.14 3.51
C PRO A 256 -1.77 0.66 4.88
N PRO A 257 -1.66 1.49 5.93
CA PRO A 257 -2.11 1.12 7.27
C PRO A 257 -3.63 1.01 7.34
N TRP A 258 -4.14 0.04 8.12
CA TRP A 258 -5.56 -0.25 8.24
C TRP A 258 -6.36 0.85 8.93
N TRP A 259 -5.78 1.54 9.88
CA TRP A 259 -6.47 2.59 10.63
C TRP A 259 -6.93 3.80 9.79
N ARG A 260 -6.51 3.87 8.53
CA ARG A 260 -6.97 4.89 7.57
C ARG A 260 -8.17 4.45 6.74
N VAL A 261 -8.52 3.15 6.76
CA VAL A 261 -9.54 2.59 5.86
C VAL A 261 -10.94 3.15 6.15
N HIS A 262 -11.29 3.35 7.44
CA HIS A 262 -12.62 3.84 7.83
C HIS A 262 -12.91 5.28 7.35
N LYS A 263 -11.87 6.09 7.06
CA LYS A 263 -12.00 7.45 6.53
C LYS A 263 -12.10 7.50 5.00
N LYS A 264 -11.75 6.41 4.29
CA LYS A 264 -11.62 6.39 2.84
C LYS A 264 -12.90 5.95 2.14
N ASN A 265 -13.32 6.70 1.12
CA ASN A 265 -14.45 6.37 0.27
C ASN A 265 -14.08 5.40 -0.87
N ALA A 266 -12.79 5.20 -1.13
CA ALA A 266 -12.28 4.26 -2.14
C ALA A 266 -10.99 3.63 -1.66
N LEU A 267 -10.70 2.42 -2.12
CA LEU A 267 -9.43 1.73 -1.83
C LEU A 267 -8.41 1.88 -2.96
N PHE A 268 -7.20 1.43 -2.66
CA PHE A 268 -5.96 1.66 -3.39
C PHE A 268 -5.52 3.12 -3.37
N TYR A 269 -4.26 3.36 -3.70
CA TYR A 269 -3.71 4.72 -3.76
C TYR A 269 -4.34 5.56 -4.87
N ASN A 270 -4.72 4.91 -5.97
CA ASN A 270 -5.38 5.54 -7.12
C ASN A 270 -6.90 5.63 -6.99
N GLY A 271 -7.48 5.17 -5.88
CA GLY A 271 -8.91 5.26 -5.62
C GLY A 271 -9.79 4.49 -6.62
N MET A 272 -9.26 3.51 -7.35
CA MET A 272 -10.03 2.82 -8.38
C MET A 272 -11.05 1.82 -7.83
N ALA A 273 -10.88 1.31 -6.60
CA ALA A 273 -11.82 0.36 -6.00
C ALA A 273 -12.95 1.09 -5.28
N ARG A 274 -14.16 1.00 -5.82
CA ARG A 274 -15.39 1.68 -5.38
C ARG A 274 -16.45 0.67 -4.97
N GLY A 275 -17.31 1.01 -4.02
CA GLY A 275 -18.33 0.13 -3.47
C GLY A 275 -17.92 -0.45 -2.14
N ASP A 276 -18.42 -1.62 -1.79
CA ASP A 276 -18.07 -2.31 -0.55
C ASP A 276 -16.62 -2.81 -0.60
N HIS A 277 -15.79 -2.36 0.30
CA HIS A 277 -14.34 -2.60 0.30
C HIS A 277 -13.97 -4.09 0.45
N ARG A 278 -14.86 -4.93 0.99
CA ARG A 278 -14.58 -6.36 1.24
C ARG A 278 -14.27 -7.16 -0.02
N GLY A 279 -14.81 -6.77 -1.20
CA GLY A 279 -14.57 -7.51 -2.45
C GLY A 279 -13.10 -7.54 -2.85
N THR A 280 -12.36 -6.44 -2.67
CA THR A 280 -10.92 -6.41 -2.93
C THR A 280 -10.13 -7.20 -1.89
N MET A 281 -10.56 -7.15 -0.62
CA MET A 281 -9.94 -7.92 0.45
C MET A 281 -10.14 -9.43 0.24
N ALA A 282 -11.35 -9.85 -0.19
CA ALA A 282 -11.66 -11.25 -0.50
C ALA A 282 -10.85 -11.76 -1.71
N LEU A 283 -10.62 -10.94 -2.74
CA LEU A 283 -9.76 -11.31 -3.87
C LEU A 283 -8.36 -11.73 -3.41
N ALA A 284 -7.77 -11.05 -2.44
CA ALA A 284 -6.43 -11.37 -1.94
C ALA A 284 -6.31 -12.81 -1.39
N THR A 285 -7.43 -13.43 -1.01
CA THR A 285 -7.47 -14.82 -0.52
C THR A 285 -7.81 -15.84 -1.60
N SER A 286 -8.07 -15.40 -2.84
CA SER A 286 -8.51 -16.27 -3.93
C SER A 286 -7.45 -17.29 -4.38
N VAL A 287 -6.21 -17.16 -3.91
CA VAL A 287 -5.17 -18.19 -4.08
C VAL A 287 -5.65 -19.60 -3.71
N CYS A 288 -6.61 -19.71 -2.79
CA CYS A 288 -7.20 -20.97 -2.35
C CYS A 288 -8.60 -21.25 -2.93
N VAL A 289 -9.18 -20.31 -3.66
CA VAL A 289 -10.53 -20.44 -4.23
C VAL A 289 -10.46 -21.17 -5.57
N ASP A 290 -11.36 -22.16 -5.79
CA ASP A 290 -11.47 -22.91 -7.04
C ASP A 290 -12.89 -22.87 -7.64
N ASN A 291 -13.84 -22.23 -6.96
CA ASN A 291 -15.22 -22.12 -7.43
C ASN A 291 -16.00 -21.05 -6.66
N LEU A 292 -17.18 -20.70 -7.18
CA LEU A 292 -18.06 -19.67 -6.61
C LEU A 292 -18.53 -19.98 -5.18
N ASP A 293 -18.77 -21.26 -4.83
CA ASP A 293 -19.20 -21.65 -3.49
C ASP A 293 -18.10 -21.37 -2.45
N GLN A 294 -16.84 -21.58 -2.81
CA GLN A 294 -15.70 -21.23 -1.97
C GLN A 294 -15.58 -19.71 -1.84
N ALA A 295 -15.71 -18.97 -2.94
CA ALA A 295 -15.68 -17.50 -2.91
C ALA A 295 -16.77 -16.92 -2.00
N ALA A 296 -17.99 -17.44 -2.10
CA ALA A 296 -19.11 -17.01 -1.26
C ALA A 296 -18.91 -17.32 0.24
N ARG A 297 -18.31 -18.47 0.57
CA ARG A 297 -17.95 -18.79 1.97
C ARG A 297 -16.87 -17.86 2.51
N VAL A 298 -15.88 -17.54 1.70
CA VAL A 298 -14.81 -16.59 2.05
C VAL A 298 -15.42 -15.19 2.25
N ASP A 299 -16.25 -14.72 1.32
CA ASP A 299 -16.90 -13.40 1.42
C ASP A 299 -17.73 -13.24 2.70
N ALA A 300 -18.37 -14.31 3.17
CA ALA A 300 -19.11 -14.30 4.43
C ALA A 300 -18.26 -13.92 5.65
N TRP A 301 -16.98 -14.30 5.68
CA TRP A 301 -16.03 -13.88 6.72
C TRP A 301 -15.61 -12.41 6.57
N PHE A 302 -15.52 -11.92 5.34
CA PHE A 302 -15.00 -10.60 5.07
C PHE A 302 -15.91 -9.46 5.51
N THR A 303 -17.18 -9.69 5.74
CA THR A 303 -18.06 -8.71 6.39
C THR A 303 -17.53 -8.33 7.78
N ASP A 304 -17.19 -9.33 8.60
CA ASP A 304 -16.67 -9.11 9.96
C ASP A 304 -15.19 -8.71 9.93
N ILE A 305 -14.36 -9.31 9.05
CA ILE A 305 -12.95 -8.94 8.90
C ILE A 305 -12.81 -7.48 8.49
N GLN A 306 -13.63 -7.00 7.55
CA GLN A 306 -13.65 -5.58 7.18
C GLN A 306 -14.01 -4.69 8.36
N ALA A 307 -15.03 -5.06 9.15
CA ALA A 307 -15.38 -4.31 10.35
C ALA A 307 -14.22 -4.25 11.35
N PHE A 308 -13.46 -5.34 11.49
CA PHE A 308 -12.24 -5.32 12.30
C PHE A 308 -11.18 -4.37 11.73
N VAL A 309 -10.89 -4.45 10.43
CA VAL A 309 -9.92 -3.55 9.76
C VAL A 309 -10.30 -2.08 9.99
N GLN A 310 -11.57 -1.74 9.85
CA GLN A 310 -12.09 -0.38 10.08
C GLN A 310 -12.03 0.05 11.56
N SER A 311 -11.99 -0.89 12.49
CA SER A 311 -11.91 -0.61 13.94
C SER A 311 -10.49 -0.37 14.44
N VAL A 312 -9.47 -0.67 13.64
CA VAL A 312 -8.07 -0.46 14.03
C VAL A 312 -7.78 1.04 14.12
N ARG A 313 -7.01 1.43 15.12
CA ARG A 313 -6.60 2.83 15.36
C ARG A 313 -5.09 2.99 15.24
N ALA A 314 -4.67 4.20 14.90
CA ALA A 314 -3.25 4.53 14.79
C ALA A 314 -2.54 4.41 16.16
N PRO A 315 -1.27 3.97 16.18
CA PRO A 315 -0.49 4.00 17.40
C PRO A 315 -0.10 5.44 17.75
N VAL A 316 -0.15 5.77 19.03
CA VAL A 316 0.30 7.07 19.55
C VAL A 316 1.82 7.18 19.47
N TYR A 317 2.34 8.35 19.06
CA TYR A 317 3.77 8.61 19.02
C TYR A 317 4.40 8.43 20.40
N PRO A 318 5.47 7.62 20.55
CA PRO A 318 5.93 7.17 21.87
C PRO A 318 6.93 8.13 22.55
N HIS A 319 7.38 9.19 21.87
CA HIS A 319 8.39 10.10 22.37
C HIS A 319 7.82 11.49 22.69
N THR A 320 8.67 12.37 23.23
CA THR A 320 8.26 13.75 23.59
C THR A 320 7.99 14.59 22.35
N ILE A 321 6.91 15.35 22.38
CA ILE A 321 6.53 16.34 21.37
C ILE A 321 6.68 17.74 21.98
N ASP A 322 7.25 18.68 21.24
CA ASP A 322 7.25 20.10 21.63
C ASP A 322 5.88 20.73 21.31
N PRO A 323 5.05 21.06 22.31
CA PRO A 323 3.69 21.51 22.05
C PRO A 323 3.64 22.91 21.39
N ALA A 324 4.64 23.75 21.59
CA ALA A 324 4.68 25.06 20.96
C ALA A 324 5.05 24.93 19.48
N LEU A 325 6.07 24.13 19.18
CA LEU A 325 6.48 23.87 17.80
C LEU A 325 5.38 23.12 17.02
N ALA A 326 4.69 22.17 17.67
CA ALA A 326 3.56 21.46 17.06
C ALA A 326 2.38 22.40 16.77
N ALA A 327 2.11 23.39 17.63
CA ALA A 327 1.06 24.39 17.37
C ALA A 327 1.40 25.27 16.16
N ASP A 328 2.66 25.71 16.03
CA ASP A 328 3.13 26.43 14.84
C ASP A 328 3.03 25.55 13.59
N GLY A 329 3.40 24.27 13.70
CA GLY A 329 3.30 23.28 12.64
C GLY A 329 1.87 23.03 12.19
N LYS A 330 0.90 22.98 13.14
CA LYS A 330 -0.52 22.85 12.84
C LYS A 330 -1.02 23.98 11.93
N ALA A 331 -0.68 25.22 12.25
CA ALA A 331 -1.09 26.37 11.44
C ALA A 331 -0.55 26.29 10.00
N ILE A 332 0.71 25.86 9.84
CA ILE A 332 1.33 25.66 8.51
C ILE A 332 0.64 24.50 7.78
N PHE A 333 0.40 23.38 8.47
CA PHE A 333 -0.27 22.20 7.91
C PHE A 333 -1.69 22.52 7.44
N GLU A 334 -2.48 23.21 8.25
CA GLU A 334 -3.85 23.58 7.90
C GLU A 334 -3.91 24.47 6.66
N ALA A 335 -2.94 25.35 6.47
CA ALA A 335 -2.87 26.22 5.30
C ALA A 335 -2.37 25.54 4.02
N ASN A 336 -1.52 24.49 4.14
CA ASN A 336 -0.78 23.93 3.01
C ASN A 336 -1.11 22.47 2.67
N CYS A 337 -1.52 21.67 3.66
CA CYS A 337 -1.64 20.22 3.55
C CYS A 337 -3.08 19.72 3.77
N ALA A 338 -3.80 20.33 4.73
CA ALA A 338 -5.14 19.92 5.13
C ALA A 338 -6.17 19.89 3.99
N PRO A 339 -6.14 20.80 2.99
CA PRO A 339 -7.07 20.73 1.87
C PRO A 339 -7.06 19.39 1.11
N CYS A 340 -5.92 18.67 1.14
CA CYS A 340 -5.78 17.33 0.57
C CYS A 340 -5.84 16.21 1.62
N HIS A 341 -5.22 16.42 2.80
CA HIS A 341 -5.01 15.38 3.80
C HIS A 341 -6.01 15.40 4.97
N GLY A 342 -6.87 16.44 5.02
CA GLY A 342 -7.87 16.59 6.08
C GLY A 342 -7.39 17.36 7.30
N THR A 343 -8.29 17.55 8.25
CA THR A 343 -8.02 18.19 9.56
C THR A 343 -8.19 17.17 10.68
N TYR A 344 -7.48 17.36 11.78
CA TYR A 344 -7.39 16.39 12.86
C TYR A 344 -7.78 17.03 14.19
N ALA A 345 -8.52 16.29 15.03
CA ALA A 345 -8.84 16.67 16.39
C ALA A 345 -7.58 16.83 17.24
N ALA A 346 -7.74 17.47 18.39
CA ALA A 346 -6.61 17.65 19.33
C ALA A 346 -6.22 16.33 20.03
N ASP A 347 -7.16 15.39 20.14
CA ASP A 347 -6.94 14.04 20.66
C ASP A 347 -6.83 13.08 19.45
N ALA A 348 -5.69 12.47 19.27
CA ALA A 348 -5.42 11.53 18.17
C ALA A 348 -6.35 10.29 18.18
N LEU A 349 -7.05 10.04 19.29
CA LEU A 349 -8.04 8.96 19.40
C LEU A 349 -9.48 9.42 19.09
N ASP A 350 -9.71 10.73 18.93
CA ASP A 350 -11.01 11.34 18.62
C ASP A 350 -11.15 11.56 17.10
N ASP A 351 -11.29 10.49 16.35
CA ASP A 351 -11.44 10.54 14.90
C ASP A 351 -12.87 10.97 14.44
N GLU A 352 -13.83 11.13 15.34
CA GLU A 352 -15.17 11.64 15.03
C GLU A 352 -15.16 13.14 14.64
N HIS A 353 -14.16 13.89 15.11
CA HIS A 353 -14.00 15.31 14.80
C HIS A 353 -12.98 15.56 13.69
N ASP A 354 -12.43 14.53 13.10
CA ASP A 354 -11.56 14.64 11.94
C ASP A 354 -12.38 14.90 10.67
N SER A 355 -11.77 15.60 9.71
CA SER A 355 -12.30 15.70 8.36
C SER A 355 -11.33 15.12 7.37
N TYR A 356 -11.83 14.39 6.38
CA TYR A 356 -11.00 13.90 5.29
C TYR A 356 -11.74 14.10 3.95
N PRO A 357 -11.17 14.86 3.00
CA PRO A 357 -11.89 15.33 1.81
C PRO A 357 -12.06 14.24 0.74
N ASN A 358 -11.37 13.11 0.83
CA ASN A 358 -11.44 12.01 -0.13
C ASN A 358 -11.21 12.45 -1.59
N LEU A 359 -10.26 13.38 -1.83
CA LEU A 359 -9.95 13.88 -3.16
C LEU A 359 -9.16 12.86 -3.98
N LEU A 360 -9.52 12.72 -5.24
CA LEU A 360 -8.62 12.18 -6.27
C LEU A 360 -7.92 13.35 -6.94
N ILE A 361 -6.59 13.40 -6.88
CA ILE A 361 -5.77 14.46 -7.48
C ILE A 361 -5.22 13.96 -8.81
N PRO A 362 -5.34 14.73 -9.91
CA PRO A 362 -4.81 14.33 -11.20
C PRO A 362 -3.30 14.04 -11.17
N LEU A 363 -2.87 13.07 -11.97
CA LEU A 363 -1.48 12.62 -12.01
C LEU A 363 -0.49 13.71 -12.40
N ASP A 364 -0.86 14.59 -13.35
CA ASP A 364 -0.04 15.71 -13.79
C ASP A 364 0.09 16.83 -12.73
N VAL A 365 -0.81 16.89 -11.77
CA VAL A 365 -0.76 17.82 -10.63
C VAL A 365 0.12 17.28 -9.51
N ILE A 366 -0.05 16.01 -9.13
CA ILE A 366 0.73 15.41 -8.03
C ILE A 366 2.15 15.02 -8.46
N GLY A 367 2.33 14.60 -9.71
CA GLY A 367 3.60 14.33 -10.36
C GLY A 367 4.40 13.15 -9.79
N THR A 368 3.82 12.31 -8.91
CA THR A 368 4.48 11.13 -8.36
C THR A 368 4.56 10.01 -9.40
N ASP A 369 5.21 8.88 -9.06
CA ASP A 369 5.33 7.72 -9.97
C ASP A 369 3.99 7.37 -10.60
N PRO A 370 3.89 7.26 -11.95
CA PRO A 370 2.61 7.12 -12.64
C PRO A 370 2.08 5.69 -12.71
N VAL A 371 2.88 4.68 -12.32
CA VAL A 371 2.59 3.28 -12.65
C VAL A 371 1.30 2.80 -11.99
N VAL A 372 1.14 2.99 -10.68
CA VAL A 372 -0.07 2.55 -9.97
C VAL A 372 -1.30 3.34 -10.40
N ALA A 373 -1.16 4.64 -10.70
CA ALA A 373 -2.29 5.45 -11.20
C ALA A 373 -2.79 4.95 -12.58
N ASN A 374 -1.89 4.47 -13.42
CA ASN A 374 -2.19 3.99 -14.77
C ASN A 374 -2.46 2.46 -14.83
N ALA A 375 -2.41 1.74 -13.72
CA ALA A 375 -2.49 0.28 -13.71
C ALA A 375 -3.68 -0.28 -14.50
N GLY A 376 -4.89 0.23 -14.25
CA GLY A 376 -6.11 -0.23 -14.91
C GLY A 376 -6.47 0.49 -16.20
N VAL A 377 -5.72 1.51 -16.62
CA VAL A 377 -6.02 2.31 -17.84
C VAL A 377 -5.04 1.99 -18.96
N VAL A 378 -3.76 1.87 -18.64
CA VAL A 378 -2.65 1.73 -19.59
C VAL A 378 -1.98 0.38 -19.48
N HIS A 379 -1.59 -0.01 -18.25
CA HIS A 379 -0.70 -1.15 -18.07
C HIS A 379 -1.41 -2.50 -18.21
N ALA A 380 -2.64 -2.62 -17.71
CA ALA A 380 -3.42 -3.86 -17.73
C ALA A 380 -4.94 -3.62 -17.69
N PRO A 381 -5.55 -2.95 -18.66
CA PRO A 381 -6.99 -2.67 -18.69
C PRO A 381 -7.84 -3.95 -18.71
N GLU A 382 -7.33 -5.05 -19.26
CA GLU A 382 -8.01 -6.35 -19.34
C GLU A 382 -8.35 -6.91 -17.95
N LEU A 383 -7.55 -6.56 -16.93
CA LEU A 383 -7.79 -7.01 -15.56
C LEU A 383 -8.96 -6.28 -14.90
N VAL A 384 -9.20 -5.03 -15.29
CA VAL A 384 -10.40 -4.28 -14.85
C VAL A 384 -11.67 -4.95 -15.38
N ASP A 385 -11.67 -5.37 -16.65
CA ASP A 385 -12.79 -6.06 -17.27
C ASP A 385 -12.99 -7.45 -16.63
N TRP A 386 -11.90 -8.19 -16.38
CA TRP A 386 -11.95 -9.45 -15.67
C TRP A 386 -12.58 -9.28 -14.28
N TYR A 387 -12.06 -8.33 -13.50
CA TYR A 387 -12.50 -8.09 -12.12
C TYR A 387 -13.99 -7.70 -12.06
N ASN A 388 -14.39 -6.71 -12.87
CA ASN A 388 -15.75 -6.18 -12.86
C ASN A 388 -16.81 -7.19 -13.33
N ALA A 389 -16.43 -8.14 -14.19
CA ALA A 389 -17.31 -9.20 -14.63
C ALA A 389 -17.29 -10.44 -13.72
N SER A 390 -16.34 -10.54 -12.77
CA SER A 390 -16.22 -11.66 -11.85
C SER A 390 -17.16 -11.56 -10.63
N PHE A 391 -17.15 -12.58 -9.78
CA PHE A 391 -17.82 -12.58 -8.46
C PHE A 391 -17.49 -11.32 -7.63
N TYR A 392 -16.23 -10.91 -7.64
CA TYR A 392 -15.75 -9.78 -6.83
C TYR A 392 -16.25 -8.43 -7.32
N GLY A 393 -16.45 -8.28 -8.63
CA GLY A 393 -17.02 -7.08 -9.26
C GLY A 393 -18.46 -6.81 -8.85
N GLY A 394 -19.20 -7.84 -8.43
CA GLY A 394 -20.54 -7.71 -7.84
C GLY A 394 -20.55 -7.06 -6.45
N ILE A 395 -19.39 -6.94 -5.79
CA ILE A 395 -19.23 -6.41 -4.44
C ILE A 395 -18.51 -5.06 -4.49
N THR A 396 -17.37 -5.01 -5.15
CA THR A 396 -16.53 -3.83 -5.34
C THR A 396 -16.29 -3.62 -6.84
N ARG A 397 -16.38 -2.39 -7.34
CA ARG A 397 -16.11 -2.09 -8.75
C ARG A 397 -14.72 -1.49 -8.90
N MET A 398 -14.04 -1.82 -10.01
CA MET A 398 -12.81 -1.15 -10.42
C MET A 398 -13.13 -0.08 -11.46
N VAL A 399 -12.83 1.17 -11.16
CA VAL A 399 -13.10 2.35 -12.00
C VAL A 399 -11.85 3.22 -12.11
N PRO A 400 -10.82 2.78 -12.86
CA PRO A 400 -9.49 3.39 -12.85
C PRO A 400 -9.41 4.75 -13.54
N ASN A 401 -10.43 5.13 -14.33
CA ASN A 401 -10.46 6.39 -15.10
C ASN A 401 -11.73 7.21 -14.80
N ASP A 402 -12.11 7.26 -13.53
CA ASP A 402 -13.29 8.01 -13.10
C ASP A 402 -12.94 8.87 -11.86
N PRO A 403 -12.80 10.19 -12.06
CA PRO A 403 -12.94 10.95 -13.32
C PRO A 403 -11.68 10.94 -14.20
N PHE A 404 -10.52 10.57 -13.66
CA PHE A 404 -9.22 10.53 -14.34
C PHE A 404 -8.23 9.65 -13.57
N PRO A 405 -7.10 9.21 -14.17
CA PRO A 405 -6.00 8.60 -13.45
C PRO A 405 -5.34 9.61 -12.49
N GLY A 406 -5.16 9.20 -11.24
CA GLY A 406 -4.60 10.07 -10.21
C GLY A 406 -4.31 9.32 -8.92
N TYR A 407 -4.06 10.09 -7.85
CA TYR A 407 -3.83 9.55 -6.52
C TYR A 407 -4.72 10.22 -5.48
N MET A 408 -5.13 9.43 -4.49
CA MET A 408 -5.79 9.92 -3.28
C MET A 408 -4.74 10.25 -2.23
N PRO A 409 -4.54 11.53 -1.85
CA PRO A 409 -3.73 11.86 -0.67
C PRO A 409 -4.30 11.12 0.54
N PRO A 410 -3.50 10.29 1.27
CA PRO A 410 -4.04 9.51 2.37
C PRO A 410 -4.35 10.38 3.61
N PRO A 411 -5.26 9.95 4.50
CA PRO A 411 -5.25 10.43 5.87
C PRO A 411 -3.88 10.21 6.51
N LEU A 412 -3.45 11.08 7.43
CA LEU A 412 -2.09 11.03 7.98
C LEU A 412 -2.01 10.51 9.41
N ASP A 413 -3.11 9.94 9.92
CA ASP A 413 -3.12 9.27 11.23
C ASP A 413 -1.95 8.28 11.32
N GLY A 414 -1.19 8.35 12.43
CA GLY A 414 -0.06 7.49 12.68
C GLY A 414 1.06 7.58 11.65
N ILE A 415 1.19 8.71 10.95
CA ILE A 415 2.18 8.89 9.87
C ILE A 415 3.61 8.60 10.33
N TRP A 416 3.91 8.86 11.61
CA TRP A 416 5.21 8.61 12.20
C TRP A 416 5.67 7.16 12.11
N ALA A 417 4.73 6.21 12.14
CA ALA A 417 4.99 4.77 12.13
C ALA A 417 5.05 4.18 10.71
N THR A 418 4.65 4.92 9.67
CA THR A 418 4.38 4.36 8.33
C THR A 418 5.49 4.60 7.31
N ALA A 419 6.73 4.82 7.75
CA ALA A 419 7.87 4.85 6.83
C ALA A 419 8.03 3.49 6.13
N PRO A 420 8.47 3.48 4.85
CA PRO A 420 8.84 4.60 3.99
C PRO A 420 7.61 5.27 3.37
N TYR A 421 7.78 6.40 2.73
CA TYR A 421 6.70 7.27 2.26
C TYR A 421 6.56 7.27 0.74
N LEU A 422 5.49 7.95 0.27
CA LEU A 422 4.83 7.85 -1.02
C LEU A 422 4.20 6.46 -1.22
N HIS A 423 3.34 6.33 -2.25
CA HIS A 423 2.59 5.10 -2.52
C HIS A 423 3.47 3.88 -2.84
N ASN A 424 4.70 4.11 -3.26
CA ASN A 424 5.68 3.08 -3.63
C ASN A 424 6.83 2.94 -2.62
N GLY A 425 6.79 3.65 -1.48
CA GLY A 425 7.83 3.56 -0.45
C GLY A 425 9.20 4.14 -0.86
N SER A 426 9.24 5.06 -1.84
CA SER A 426 10.50 5.55 -2.43
C SER A 426 11.22 6.61 -1.58
N VAL A 427 10.60 7.12 -0.52
CA VAL A 427 11.13 8.21 0.31
C VAL A 427 11.24 7.78 1.77
N PRO A 428 12.43 7.79 2.40
CA PRO A 428 12.64 7.22 3.73
C PRO A 428 12.12 8.06 4.90
N THR A 429 11.95 9.39 4.75
CA THR A 429 11.56 10.29 5.83
C THR A 429 10.51 11.32 5.41
N VAL A 430 9.71 11.83 6.36
CA VAL A 430 8.75 12.93 6.11
C VAL A 430 9.49 14.22 5.72
N GLU A 431 10.67 14.48 6.28
CA GLU A 431 11.48 15.65 5.88
C GLU A 431 11.72 15.63 4.36
N LEU A 432 12.06 14.47 3.79
CA LEU A 432 12.26 14.33 2.34
C LEU A 432 10.95 14.35 1.54
N VAL A 433 9.80 14.02 2.15
CA VAL A 433 8.50 14.28 1.51
C VAL A 433 8.26 15.78 1.37
N LEU A 434 8.62 16.56 2.40
CA LEU A 434 8.48 18.02 2.45
C LEU A 434 9.59 18.77 1.70
N ASN A 435 10.67 18.09 1.28
CA ASN A 435 11.83 18.67 0.58
C ASN A 435 12.24 17.75 -0.59
N SER A 436 11.51 17.85 -1.69
CA SER A 436 11.71 16.95 -2.83
C SER A 436 13.11 17.08 -3.46
N LYS A 437 13.74 18.25 -3.32
CA LYS A 437 15.07 18.53 -3.88
C LYS A 437 16.21 17.82 -3.16
N ALA A 438 15.97 17.37 -1.93
CA ALA A 438 16.95 16.65 -1.12
C ALA A 438 16.83 15.11 -1.23
N ARG A 439 15.85 14.60 -1.96
CA ARG A 439 15.62 13.15 -2.10
C ARG A 439 16.80 12.45 -2.80
N PRO A 440 17.37 11.39 -2.21
CA PRO A 440 18.38 10.59 -2.86
C PRO A 440 17.78 9.74 -4.00
N SER A 441 18.55 9.56 -5.08
CA SER A 441 18.13 8.65 -6.17
C SER A 441 18.29 7.18 -5.78
N VAL A 442 19.29 6.88 -4.93
CA VAL A 442 19.56 5.52 -4.44
C VAL A 442 19.85 5.61 -2.95
N TRP A 443 19.21 4.76 -2.16
CA TRP A 443 19.38 4.77 -0.71
C TRP A 443 19.14 3.39 -0.10
N ARG A 444 19.60 3.20 1.14
CA ARG A 444 19.27 2.04 1.96
C ARG A 444 18.99 2.45 3.40
N ARG A 445 18.20 1.67 4.12
CA ARG A 445 18.07 1.80 5.59
C ARG A 445 19.40 1.54 6.27
N VAL A 446 19.65 2.21 7.38
CA VAL A 446 20.79 1.92 8.25
C VAL A 446 20.66 0.50 8.83
N ASP A 447 19.47 0.17 9.34
CA ASP A 447 19.10 -1.14 9.86
C ASP A 447 17.58 -1.37 9.78
N PHE A 448 17.11 -2.51 10.30
CA PHE A 448 15.69 -2.89 10.33
C PHE A 448 15.10 -2.88 11.75
N ASP A 449 15.79 -2.27 12.74
CA ASP A 449 15.25 -2.09 14.09
C ASP A 449 14.26 -0.91 14.11
N SER A 450 13.00 -1.21 14.36
CA SER A 450 11.93 -0.19 14.38
C SER A 450 12.02 0.79 15.58
N ARG A 451 12.92 0.53 16.54
CA ARG A 451 13.26 1.48 17.62
C ARG A 451 14.23 2.57 17.15
N ASN A 452 14.91 2.32 16.03
CA ASN A 452 15.83 3.28 15.43
C ASN A 452 15.05 4.20 14.48
N LEU A 453 14.22 5.08 15.06
CA LEU A 453 13.47 6.11 14.34
C LEU A 453 14.31 7.39 14.30
N ASP A 454 14.42 8.03 13.15
CA ASP A 454 14.89 9.42 13.05
C ASP A 454 13.73 10.35 13.48
N GLU A 455 13.79 10.83 14.74
CA GLU A 455 12.73 11.65 15.30
C GLU A 455 12.69 13.07 14.72
N GLU A 456 13.82 13.58 14.22
CA GLU A 456 13.91 14.92 13.62
C GLU A 456 13.36 14.94 12.19
N ALA A 457 13.79 13.97 11.37
CA ALA A 457 13.33 13.82 9.99
C ALA A 457 12.00 13.05 9.86
N LEU A 458 11.58 12.37 10.90
CA LEU A 458 10.44 11.48 11.04
C LEU A 458 10.44 10.38 9.99
N GLY A 459 11.05 9.25 10.33
CA GLY A 459 11.14 8.09 9.42
C GLY A 459 12.37 7.24 9.70
N TRP A 460 12.88 6.59 8.67
CA TRP A 460 14.03 5.69 8.83
C TRP A 460 15.36 6.42 8.69
N PRO A 461 16.33 6.20 9.58
CA PRO A 461 17.72 6.52 9.29
C PRO A 461 18.16 5.80 8.01
N PHE A 462 18.75 6.53 7.08
CA PHE A 462 19.13 6.01 5.78
C PHE A 462 20.53 6.47 5.36
N ILE A 463 21.10 5.76 4.38
CA ILE A 463 22.35 6.12 3.73
C ILE A 463 22.05 6.36 2.26
N ALA A 464 22.33 7.56 1.77
CA ALA A 464 22.31 7.84 0.34
C ALA A 464 23.53 7.19 -0.35
N LEU A 465 23.33 6.65 -1.55
CA LEU A 465 24.36 5.97 -2.32
C LEU A 465 24.54 6.63 -3.67
N ASP A 466 25.81 6.67 -4.14
CA ASP A 466 26.16 7.23 -5.46
C ASP A 466 26.23 6.14 -6.56
N VAL A 467 25.91 4.89 -6.20
CA VAL A 467 25.94 3.73 -7.10
C VAL A 467 24.54 3.16 -7.28
N ARG A 468 24.24 2.67 -8.48
CA ARG A 468 22.96 2.03 -8.78
C ARG A 468 22.86 0.67 -8.08
N GLN A 469 21.65 0.21 -7.76
CA GLN A 469 21.42 -1.09 -7.14
C GLN A 469 22.06 -2.23 -7.94
N ALA A 470 21.94 -2.20 -9.27
CA ALA A 470 22.47 -3.25 -10.15
C ALA A 470 24.01 -3.38 -10.13
N ASP A 471 24.73 -2.35 -9.71
CA ASP A 471 26.20 -2.34 -9.65
C ASP A 471 26.75 -2.86 -8.32
N LEU A 472 25.87 -3.18 -7.36
CA LEU A 472 26.23 -3.70 -6.05
C LEU A 472 26.35 -5.24 -6.07
N PRO A 473 27.07 -5.84 -5.11
CA PRO A 473 27.02 -7.29 -4.85
C PRO A 473 25.58 -7.77 -4.63
N ALA A 474 25.25 -8.98 -5.08
CA ALA A 474 23.87 -9.50 -5.08
C ALA A 474 23.22 -9.56 -3.70
N ASP A 475 24.00 -9.80 -2.63
CA ASP A 475 23.56 -9.83 -1.24
C ASP A 475 23.25 -8.44 -0.68
N GLU A 476 23.87 -7.39 -1.24
CA GLU A 476 23.59 -5.99 -0.89
C GLU A 476 22.42 -5.39 -1.68
N GLN A 477 22.19 -5.83 -2.91
CA GLN A 477 21.14 -5.28 -3.79
C GLN A 477 19.78 -5.26 -3.11
N LYS A 478 19.40 -6.32 -2.41
CA LYS A 478 18.10 -6.43 -1.75
C LYS A 478 17.87 -5.43 -0.60
N LEU A 479 18.92 -4.75 -0.13
CA LEU A 479 18.85 -3.75 0.94
C LEU A 479 18.73 -2.32 0.40
N VAL A 480 18.81 -2.15 -0.91
CA VAL A 480 18.94 -0.85 -1.57
C VAL A 480 17.68 -0.52 -2.36
N TYR A 481 17.13 0.66 -2.13
CA TYR A 481 16.07 1.23 -2.94
C TYR A 481 16.68 2.10 -4.04
N ASP A 482 16.39 1.80 -5.30
CA ASP A 482 16.88 2.53 -6.47
C ASP A 482 15.70 3.11 -7.25
N THR A 483 15.52 4.45 -7.18
CA THR A 483 14.38 5.16 -7.77
C THR A 483 14.42 5.25 -9.31
N GLY A 484 15.45 4.74 -9.93
CA GLY A 484 15.55 4.68 -11.39
C GLY A 484 14.90 3.47 -12.04
N TYR A 485 14.36 2.53 -11.25
CA TYR A 485 13.57 1.44 -11.79
C TYR A 485 12.12 1.87 -12.05
N TRP A 486 11.48 1.20 -12.98
CA TRP A 486 10.06 1.35 -13.26
C TRP A 486 9.23 1.06 -11.99
N SER A 487 8.20 1.88 -11.72
CA SER A 487 7.37 1.85 -10.51
C SER A 487 8.07 2.27 -9.21
N GLN A 488 9.30 2.82 -9.27
CA GLN A 488 10.08 3.18 -8.07
C GLN A 488 10.48 4.67 -8.01
N SER A 489 9.97 5.51 -8.89
CA SER A 489 10.29 6.94 -8.90
C SER A 489 9.90 7.63 -7.58
N ASN A 490 10.76 8.53 -7.10
CA ASN A 490 10.49 9.41 -5.97
C ASN A 490 10.16 10.85 -6.39
N ALA A 491 9.80 11.05 -7.64
CA ALA A 491 9.41 12.36 -8.17
C ALA A 491 8.06 12.85 -7.59
N GLY A 492 7.71 14.09 -7.88
CA GLY A 492 6.43 14.70 -7.53
C GLY A 492 6.26 15.02 -6.06
N HIS A 493 5.03 15.33 -5.64
CA HIS A 493 4.67 15.78 -4.30
C HIS A 493 5.62 16.88 -3.79
N THR A 494 5.71 17.98 -4.55
CA THR A 494 6.65 19.10 -4.28
C THR A 494 6.04 20.20 -3.40
N PHE A 495 4.92 19.90 -2.74
CA PHE A 495 4.11 20.90 -2.04
C PHE A 495 4.76 21.48 -0.80
N GLY A 496 5.79 20.84 -0.24
CA GLY A 496 6.59 21.34 0.88
C GLY A 496 7.87 22.12 0.47
N ASP A 497 8.21 22.18 -0.83
CA ASP A 497 9.50 22.73 -1.30
C ASP A 497 9.67 24.24 -1.06
N HIS A 498 8.59 24.98 -0.84
CA HIS A 498 8.59 26.40 -0.54
C HIS A 498 8.77 26.70 0.95
N LEU A 499 8.63 25.69 1.83
CA LEU A 499 8.82 25.84 3.27
C LEU A 499 10.31 25.97 3.62
N THR A 500 10.61 26.80 4.60
CA THR A 500 11.95 26.84 5.22
C THR A 500 12.19 25.60 6.08
N ASP A 501 13.45 25.31 6.43
CA ASP A 501 13.80 24.17 7.29
C ASP A 501 13.12 24.27 8.67
N ALA A 502 12.96 25.49 9.22
CA ALA A 502 12.24 25.69 10.48
C ALA A 502 10.75 25.37 10.36
N GLN A 503 10.12 25.76 9.25
CA GLN A 503 8.71 25.47 8.98
C GLN A 503 8.48 23.97 8.73
N ARG A 504 9.37 23.28 7.99
CA ARG A 504 9.31 21.82 7.82
C ARG A 504 9.41 21.10 9.18
N ARG A 505 10.34 21.52 10.04
CA ARG A 505 10.45 20.96 11.41
C ARG A 505 9.17 21.17 12.23
N ALA A 506 8.56 22.34 12.15
CA ALA A 506 7.28 22.59 12.83
C ALA A 506 6.17 21.66 12.30
N VAL A 507 6.04 21.50 10.98
CA VAL A 507 5.07 20.56 10.38
C VAL A 507 5.35 19.13 10.85
N ILE A 508 6.59 18.67 10.85
CA ILE A 508 6.97 17.34 11.33
C ILE A 508 6.56 17.17 12.80
N GLU A 509 6.78 18.17 13.65
CA GLU A 509 6.40 18.11 15.06
C GLU A 509 4.89 18.00 15.24
N TYR A 510 4.10 18.71 14.42
CA TYR A 510 2.65 18.53 14.39
C TYR A 510 2.25 17.12 13.92
N LEU A 511 2.89 16.59 12.89
CA LEU A 511 2.57 15.26 12.36
C LEU A 511 2.80 14.12 13.38
N LYS A 512 3.66 14.32 14.38
CA LYS A 512 3.83 13.39 15.51
C LYS A 512 2.59 13.33 16.42
N THR A 513 1.72 14.33 16.38
CA THR A 513 0.49 14.37 17.18
C THR A 513 -0.68 13.61 16.58
N LEU A 514 -0.54 13.12 15.31
CA LEU A 514 -1.61 12.47 14.55
C LEU A 514 -1.67 10.94 14.78
#